data_ec4837525f9546cadbc5043e3afa05cb
#
_entry.id   ec4837525f9546cadbc5043e3afa05cb
#
_cell.length_a   1.000
_cell.length_b   1.000
_cell.length_c   1.000
_cell.angle_alpha   90.00
_cell.angle_beta   90.00
_cell.angle_gamma   90.00
#
_symmetry.space_group_name_H-M   'P 1'
#
loop_
_entity.id
_entity.type
_entity.pdbx_description
1 polymer ?
#
loop_
_entity_poly.entity_id
_entity_poly.type
_entity_poly.pdbx_seq_one_letter_code
_entity_poly.pdbx_strand_id
1 'polypeptide(L)'
;MDKPLILSLDSHGVPHRWISWQQACFYYAKNLVAWTLGDETFTYYGGISRVTGERSSITAHSIVAIKGKALAAKGFNQVPPLNNRELFRRDRHMCAYCGGEFSYFRLTRDHITPLSRGGRDTWMNVVTACRHCNGHKRNRLPQECGLELLYAPYVPNKAEYLILTNRRILADQMEFLKQHVASHSRLVLAPG
;
A
#
# COMPACT_ATOMS: atom_id res chain seq x y z
N MET A 1 17.87 -15.95 2.39
CA MET A 1 17.42 -14.66 1.84
C MET A 1 15.91 -14.72 1.64
N ASP A 2 15.17 -13.77 2.20
CA ASP A 2 13.73 -13.67 1.93
C ASP A 2 13.52 -13.36 0.45
N LYS A 3 12.75 -14.21 -0.23
CA LYS A 3 12.39 -14.01 -1.62
C LYS A 3 11.46 -12.79 -1.76
N PRO A 4 11.58 -12.00 -2.84
CA PRO A 4 10.73 -10.85 -3.03
C PRO A 4 9.25 -11.27 -3.15
N LEU A 5 8.36 -10.36 -2.77
CA LEU A 5 6.93 -10.55 -2.98
C LEU A 5 6.58 -10.31 -4.46
N ILE A 6 5.58 -11.01 -4.93
CA ILE A 6 5.05 -10.90 -6.28
C ILE A 6 3.79 -10.02 -6.22
N LEU A 7 3.68 -9.07 -7.14
CA LEU A 7 2.48 -8.25 -7.26
C LEU A 7 1.38 -9.02 -7.98
N SER A 8 0.27 -9.26 -7.31
CA SER A 8 -0.90 -9.85 -7.95
C SER A 8 -1.87 -8.78 -8.43
N LEU A 9 -2.36 -8.96 -9.65
CA LEU A 9 -3.39 -8.17 -10.30
C LEU A 9 -4.66 -9.02 -10.46
N ASP A 10 -5.79 -8.38 -10.67
CA ASP A 10 -6.94 -9.08 -11.23
C ASP A 10 -6.76 -9.31 -12.75
N SER A 11 -7.71 -9.98 -13.40
CA SER A 11 -7.65 -10.26 -14.83
C SER A 11 -7.66 -9.02 -15.73
N HIS A 12 -8.05 -7.86 -15.19
CA HIS A 12 -8.11 -6.55 -15.89
C HIS A 12 -6.92 -5.65 -15.58
N GLY A 13 -5.93 -6.14 -14.82
CA GLY A 13 -4.73 -5.38 -14.49
C GLY A 13 -4.85 -4.49 -13.25
N VAL A 14 -5.93 -4.59 -12.48
CA VAL A 14 -6.07 -3.80 -11.25
C VAL A 14 -5.24 -4.42 -10.12
N PRO A 15 -4.34 -3.66 -9.47
CA PRO A 15 -3.53 -4.15 -8.36
C PRO A 15 -4.37 -4.66 -7.20
N HIS A 16 -4.11 -5.91 -6.79
CA HIS A 16 -4.87 -6.55 -5.73
C HIS A 16 -4.09 -6.60 -4.42
N ARG A 17 -2.97 -7.32 -4.39
CA ARG A 17 -2.16 -7.52 -3.19
C ARG A 17 -0.76 -8.05 -3.52
N TRP A 18 0.10 -7.97 -2.53
CA TRP A 18 1.35 -8.72 -2.52
C TRP A 18 1.07 -10.18 -2.18
N ILE A 19 1.69 -11.09 -2.92
CA ILE A 19 1.62 -12.53 -2.70
C ILE A 19 3.02 -13.11 -2.50
N SER A 20 3.09 -14.17 -1.71
CA SER A 20 4.34 -14.91 -1.54
C SER A 20 4.62 -15.80 -2.76
N TRP A 21 5.86 -16.26 -2.89
CA TRP A 21 6.24 -17.19 -3.95
C TRP A 21 5.43 -18.51 -3.88
N GLN A 22 5.08 -19.00 -2.69
CA GLN A 22 4.27 -20.20 -2.53
C GLN A 22 2.86 -20.00 -3.11
N GLN A 23 2.26 -18.83 -2.84
CA GLN A 23 0.97 -18.47 -3.42
C GLN A 23 1.06 -18.33 -4.94
N ALA A 24 2.14 -17.75 -5.47
CA ALA A 24 2.35 -17.69 -6.92
C ALA A 24 2.44 -19.09 -7.52
N CYS A 25 3.28 -19.98 -6.96
CA CYS A 25 3.38 -21.37 -7.41
C CYS A 25 2.03 -22.07 -7.42
N PHE A 26 1.18 -21.85 -6.39
CA PHE A 26 -0.18 -22.39 -6.37
C PHE A 26 -1.01 -21.92 -7.56
N TYR A 27 -0.97 -20.60 -7.88
CA TYR A 27 -1.74 -20.06 -9.02
C TYR A 27 -1.25 -20.62 -10.36
N TYR A 28 0.06 -20.74 -10.55
CA TYR A 28 0.62 -21.36 -11.77
C TYR A 28 0.25 -22.84 -11.89
N ALA A 29 0.42 -23.63 -10.83
CA ALA A 29 0.11 -25.06 -10.81
C ALA A 29 -1.38 -25.35 -11.05
N LYS A 30 -2.27 -24.46 -10.62
CA LYS A 30 -3.72 -24.54 -10.85
C LYS A 30 -4.20 -23.90 -12.16
N ASN A 31 -3.27 -23.44 -13.01
CA ASN A 31 -3.60 -22.73 -14.25
C ASN A 31 -4.54 -21.51 -14.03
N LEU A 32 -4.34 -20.81 -12.90
CA LEU A 32 -5.12 -19.64 -12.49
C LEU A 32 -4.43 -18.31 -12.88
N VAL A 33 -3.25 -18.34 -13.48
CA VAL A 33 -2.62 -17.15 -14.06
C VAL A 33 -3.29 -16.84 -15.39
N ALA A 34 -3.75 -15.60 -15.57
CA ALA A 34 -4.36 -15.13 -16.80
C ALA A 34 -3.29 -14.61 -17.78
N TRP A 35 -2.42 -13.76 -17.28
CA TRP A 35 -1.28 -13.18 -17.99
C TRP A 35 -0.23 -12.68 -16.98
N THR A 36 0.94 -12.31 -17.48
CA THR A 36 2.07 -11.86 -16.65
C THR A 36 2.65 -10.57 -17.19
N LEU A 37 3.33 -9.81 -16.34
CA LEU A 37 4.03 -8.58 -16.68
C LEU A 37 5.32 -8.49 -15.87
N GLY A 38 6.23 -7.64 -16.33
CA GLY A 38 7.52 -7.39 -15.69
C GLY A 38 8.64 -8.27 -16.23
N ASP A 39 9.85 -7.74 -16.20
CA ASP A 39 11.06 -8.39 -16.74
C ASP A 39 11.69 -9.35 -15.74
N GLU A 40 11.43 -9.14 -14.44
CA GLU A 40 11.98 -9.96 -13.38
C GLU A 40 11.21 -11.29 -13.24
N THR A 41 11.96 -12.38 -13.30
CA THR A 41 11.42 -13.73 -13.15
C THR A 41 12.15 -14.52 -12.07
N PHE A 42 11.42 -15.44 -11.44
CA PHE A 42 11.94 -16.29 -10.38
C PHE A 42 11.59 -17.74 -10.64
N THR A 43 12.61 -18.61 -10.73
CA THR A 43 12.40 -20.05 -10.87
C THR A 43 12.40 -20.73 -9.50
N TYR A 44 11.34 -21.46 -9.23
CA TYR A 44 11.13 -22.25 -8.01
C TYR A 44 11.15 -23.72 -8.35
N TYR A 45 12.02 -24.46 -7.66
CA TYR A 45 12.20 -25.90 -7.87
C TYR A 45 11.40 -26.70 -6.85
N GLY A 46 10.66 -27.68 -7.33
CA GLY A 46 9.95 -28.65 -6.53
C GLY A 46 10.69 -29.97 -6.37
N GLY A 47 9.96 -31.04 -6.13
CA GLY A 47 10.48 -32.40 -6.02
C GLY A 47 10.86 -33.02 -7.36
N ILE A 48 11.53 -34.19 -7.27
CA ILE A 48 11.83 -35.03 -8.43
C ILE A 48 10.63 -35.96 -8.69
N SER A 49 10.16 -35.99 -9.93
CA SER A 49 9.11 -36.91 -10.37
C SER A 49 9.60 -38.36 -10.28
N ARG A 50 8.88 -39.19 -9.61
CA ARG A 50 9.20 -40.65 -9.54
C ARG A 50 8.99 -41.35 -10.91
N VAL A 51 8.22 -40.76 -11.78
CA VAL A 51 7.87 -41.36 -13.09
C VAL A 51 8.87 -40.92 -14.16
N THR A 52 9.23 -39.62 -14.22
CA THR A 52 10.10 -39.07 -15.25
C THR A 52 11.55 -38.89 -14.80
N GLY A 53 11.84 -38.93 -13.50
CA GLY A 53 13.14 -38.61 -12.94
C GLY A 53 13.51 -37.11 -13.00
N GLU A 54 12.64 -36.28 -13.55
CA GLU A 54 12.87 -34.85 -13.72
C GLU A 54 12.45 -34.04 -12.48
N ARG A 55 13.17 -32.97 -12.24
CA ARG A 55 12.82 -32.03 -11.18
C ARG A 55 11.77 -31.05 -11.68
N SER A 56 10.64 -30.97 -10.96
CA SER A 56 9.61 -29.98 -11.27
C SER A 56 10.11 -28.55 -11.00
N SER A 57 9.72 -27.60 -11.84
CA SER A 57 10.02 -26.19 -11.67
C SER A 57 8.86 -25.32 -12.11
N ILE A 58 8.73 -24.15 -11.49
CA ILE A 58 7.80 -23.11 -11.90
C ILE A 58 8.57 -21.80 -11.99
N THR A 59 8.51 -21.15 -13.16
CA THR A 59 9.04 -19.80 -13.35
C THR A 59 7.88 -18.80 -13.24
N ALA A 60 7.96 -17.93 -12.25
CA ALA A 60 6.96 -16.90 -11.99
C ALA A 60 7.53 -15.52 -12.29
N HIS A 61 6.73 -14.65 -12.92
CA HIS A 61 7.06 -13.25 -13.12
C HIS A 61 6.82 -12.44 -11.83
N SER A 62 7.45 -11.28 -11.74
CA SER A 62 7.31 -10.33 -10.64
C SER A 62 5.90 -9.77 -10.48
N ILE A 63 5.13 -9.74 -11.60
CA ILE A 63 3.75 -9.26 -11.66
C ILE A 63 2.90 -10.34 -12.34
N VAL A 64 1.82 -10.77 -11.70
CA VAL A 64 0.92 -11.82 -12.22
C VAL A 64 -0.54 -11.40 -12.12
N ALA A 65 -1.28 -11.54 -13.21
CA ALA A 65 -2.73 -11.38 -13.22
C ALA A 65 -3.41 -12.73 -12.98
N ILE A 66 -4.37 -12.76 -12.05
CA ILE A 66 -5.01 -13.98 -11.58
C ILE A 66 -6.42 -14.05 -12.12
N LYS A 67 -6.79 -15.22 -12.71
CA LYS A 67 -8.16 -15.54 -13.16
C LYS A 67 -9.11 -15.52 -11.96
N GLY A 68 -10.30 -14.96 -12.14
CA GLY A 68 -11.32 -14.93 -11.10
C GLY A 68 -12.28 -13.77 -11.27
N LYS A 69 -13.04 -13.48 -10.22
CA LYS A 69 -13.93 -12.30 -10.23
C LYS A 69 -13.07 -11.05 -10.37
N ALA A 70 -13.32 -10.31 -11.44
CA ALA A 70 -12.72 -9.02 -11.65
C ALA A 70 -13.02 -8.10 -10.46
N LEU A 71 -11.98 -7.57 -9.82
CA LEU A 71 -12.12 -6.47 -8.87
C LEU A 71 -12.44 -5.15 -9.60
N ALA A 72 -12.53 -5.23 -10.92
CA ALA A 72 -12.73 -4.10 -11.84
C ALA A 72 -13.92 -3.20 -11.47
N ALA A 73 -14.97 -3.72 -10.82
CA ALA A 73 -16.06 -2.88 -10.32
C ALA A 73 -15.62 -1.80 -9.33
N LYS A 74 -14.46 -1.97 -8.68
CA LYS A 74 -13.90 -1.00 -7.72
C LYS A 74 -12.67 -0.26 -8.28
N GLY A 75 -12.10 -0.73 -9.39
CA GLY A 75 -10.96 -0.12 -10.08
C GLY A 75 -9.74 0.16 -9.20
N PHE A 76 -8.85 1.00 -9.71
CA PHE A 76 -7.66 1.49 -8.98
C PHE A 76 -8.01 2.39 -7.78
N ASN A 77 -9.22 2.93 -7.73
CA ASN A 77 -9.70 3.85 -6.71
C ASN A 77 -10.22 3.15 -5.43
N GLN A 78 -9.88 1.88 -5.22
CA GLN A 78 -10.18 1.23 -3.95
C GLN A 78 -9.51 1.98 -2.81
N VAL A 79 -10.33 2.46 -1.88
CA VAL A 79 -9.86 3.15 -0.68
C VAL A 79 -9.38 2.11 0.34
N PRO A 80 -8.13 2.18 0.81
CA PRO A 80 -7.66 1.30 1.87
C PRO A 80 -8.43 1.50 3.18
N PRO A 81 -8.45 0.51 4.07
CA PRO A 81 -9.08 0.67 5.38
C PRO A 81 -8.34 1.76 6.19
N LEU A 82 -9.12 2.66 6.82
CA LEU A 82 -8.57 3.67 7.70
C LEU A 82 -8.22 3.06 9.06
N ASN A 83 -6.95 2.94 9.34
CA ASN A 83 -6.40 2.58 10.64
C ASN A 83 -5.09 3.35 10.90
N ASN A 84 -4.58 3.32 12.12
CA ASN A 84 -3.39 4.11 12.48
C ASN A 84 -2.15 3.74 11.66
N ARG A 85 -1.97 2.44 11.35
CA ARG A 85 -0.82 1.99 10.57
C ARG A 85 -0.82 2.61 9.17
N GLU A 86 -1.96 2.56 8.51
CA GLU A 86 -2.08 3.06 7.14
C GLU A 86 -2.09 4.61 7.10
N LEU A 87 -2.68 5.25 8.11
CA LEU A 87 -2.61 6.69 8.27
C LEU A 87 -1.15 7.17 8.42
N PHE A 88 -0.38 6.56 9.32
CA PHE A 88 1.00 6.97 9.54
C PHE A 88 1.88 6.69 8.32
N ARG A 89 1.60 5.63 7.55
CA ARG A 89 2.28 5.37 6.28
C ARG A 89 1.95 6.42 5.22
N ARG A 90 0.65 6.77 5.03
CA ARG A 90 0.24 7.85 4.12
C ARG A 90 1.00 9.14 4.43
N ASP A 91 1.12 9.47 5.71
CA ASP A 91 1.75 10.69 6.18
C ASP A 91 3.26 10.54 6.38
N ARG A 92 3.86 9.41 5.96
CA ARG A 92 5.31 9.13 6.05
C ARG A 92 5.86 9.25 7.47
N HIS A 93 5.06 8.86 8.47
CA HIS A 93 5.41 8.97 9.89
C HIS A 93 5.74 10.41 10.34
N MET A 94 5.32 11.41 9.61
CA MET A 94 5.55 12.83 9.87
C MET A 94 4.34 13.47 10.57
N CYS A 95 4.60 14.27 11.60
CA CYS A 95 3.55 15.07 12.25
C CYS A 95 3.06 16.18 11.32
N ALA A 96 1.75 16.26 11.12
CA ALA A 96 1.13 17.26 10.25
C ALA A 96 1.27 18.71 10.75
N TYR A 97 1.64 18.91 12.01
CA TYR A 97 1.74 20.22 12.61
C TYR A 97 3.18 20.73 12.76
N CYS A 98 4.08 19.90 13.28
CA CYS A 98 5.47 20.32 13.51
C CYS A 98 6.46 19.81 12.47
N GLY A 99 6.04 18.93 11.54
CA GLY A 99 6.91 18.37 10.50
C GLY A 99 7.93 17.33 10.99
N GLY A 100 7.99 17.07 12.29
CA GLY A 100 8.93 16.08 12.82
C GLY A 100 8.54 14.66 12.46
N GLU A 101 9.54 13.82 12.17
CA GLU A 101 9.37 12.39 11.94
C GLU A 101 9.48 11.62 13.26
N PHE A 102 8.58 10.67 13.47
CA PHE A 102 8.51 9.92 14.72
C PHE A 102 8.30 8.43 14.48
N SER A 103 8.76 7.62 15.45
CA SER A 103 8.40 6.19 15.47
C SER A 103 6.90 6.00 15.66
N TYR A 104 6.38 4.86 15.22
CA TYR A 104 4.97 4.49 15.31
C TYR A 104 4.36 4.76 16.70
N PHE A 105 5.08 4.42 17.77
CA PHE A 105 4.60 4.53 19.15
C PHE A 105 4.51 5.96 19.68
N ARG A 106 5.14 6.92 19.01
CA ARG A 106 5.10 8.35 19.37
C ARG A 106 4.08 9.14 18.55
N LEU A 107 3.43 8.47 17.59
CA LEU A 107 2.41 9.04 16.73
C LEU A 107 1.00 8.72 17.25
N THR A 108 0.07 9.57 16.87
CA THR A 108 -1.36 9.46 17.17
C THR A 108 -2.17 9.88 15.95
N ARG A 109 -3.38 9.35 15.84
CA ARG A 109 -4.40 9.87 14.92
C ARG A 109 -4.98 11.13 15.55
N ASP A 110 -4.95 12.22 14.83
CA ASP A 110 -5.67 13.43 15.21
C ASP A 110 -6.80 13.71 14.20
N HIS A 111 -7.96 14.09 14.70
CA HIS A 111 -9.08 14.55 13.92
C HIS A 111 -9.01 16.07 13.77
N ILE A 112 -8.84 16.57 12.54
CA ILE A 112 -8.74 18.02 12.25
C ILE A 112 -9.93 18.74 12.85
N THR A 113 -11.16 18.32 12.50
CA THR A 113 -12.38 18.64 13.23
C THR A 113 -12.61 17.55 14.26
N PRO A 114 -12.55 17.86 15.57
CA PRO A 114 -12.73 16.86 16.62
C PRO A 114 -14.05 16.11 16.53
N LEU A 115 -14.06 14.83 16.91
CA LEU A 115 -15.30 14.02 16.95
C LEU A 115 -16.38 14.66 17.83
N SER A 116 -15.98 15.22 18.98
CA SER A 116 -16.88 15.94 19.90
C SER A 116 -17.50 17.21 19.30
N ARG A 117 -16.99 17.67 18.18
CA ARG A 117 -17.45 18.86 17.45
C ARG A 117 -18.04 18.51 16.07
N GLY A 118 -18.51 17.26 15.89
CA GLY A 118 -19.17 16.82 14.65
C GLY A 118 -18.20 16.31 13.56
N GLY A 119 -16.91 16.24 13.84
CA GLY A 119 -15.93 15.62 12.93
C GLY A 119 -16.24 14.14 12.72
N ARG A 120 -15.79 13.58 11.58
CA ARG A 120 -15.96 12.16 11.24
C ARG A 120 -14.60 11.48 11.14
N ASP A 121 -14.56 10.17 11.43
CA ASP A 121 -13.35 9.35 11.26
C ASP A 121 -13.19 8.94 9.78
N THR A 122 -12.70 9.87 8.97
CA THR A 122 -12.50 9.72 7.52
C THR A 122 -11.10 10.15 7.12
N TRP A 123 -10.59 9.64 6.01
CA TRP A 123 -9.28 10.00 5.46
C TRP A 123 -9.07 11.51 5.31
N MET A 124 -10.14 12.24 4.99
CA MET A 124 -10.11 13.71 4.79
C MET A 124 -10.14 14.51 6.09
N ASN A 125 -10.49 13.89 7.22
CA ASN A 125 -10.55 14.56 8.52
C ASN A 125 -9.48 14.07 9.50
N VAL A 126 -8.61 13.14 9.10
CA VAL A 126 -7.55 12.63 9.98
C VAL A 126 -6.16 12.90 9.43
N VAL A 127 -5.26 13.22 10.36
CA VAL A 127 -3.82 13.40 10.08
C VAL A 127 -2.98 12.70 11.14
N THR A 128 -1.75 12.40 10.77
CA THR A 128 -0.74 11.94 11.73
C THR A 128 -0.24 13.11 12.55
N ALA A 129 -0.30 13.00 13.87
CA ALA A 129 0.24 13.98 14.79
C ALA A 129 1.14 13.33 15.85
N CYS A 130 2.20 13.99 16.26
CA CYS A 130 2.94 13.55 17.44
C CYS A 130 2.09 13.79 18.72
N ARG A 131 2.39 13.02 19.77
CA ARG A 131 1.65 13.15 21.04
C ARG A 131 1.65 14.57 21.61
N HIS A 132 2.74 15.32 21.43
CA HIS A 132 2.85 16.70 21.90
C HIS A 132 1.85 17.62 21.18
N CYS A 133 1.90 17.67 19.83
CA CYS A 133 1.00 18.53 19.06
C CYS A 133 -0.47 18.14 19.23
N ASN A 134 -0.79 16.84 19.22
CA ASN A 134 -2.15 16.36 19.46
C ASN A 134 -2.62 16.71 20.88
N GLY A 135 -1.77 16.56 21.90
CA GLY A 135 -2.06 16.96 23.29
C GLY A 135 -2.22 18.47 23.43
N HIS A 136 -1.49 19.29 22.66
CA HIS A 136 -1.69 20.74 22.62
C HIS A 136 -3.04 21.10 21.96
N LYS A 137 -3.37 20.48 20.82
CA LYS A 137 -4.62 20.73 20.11
C LYS A 137 -5.86 20.32 20.89
N ARG A 138 -5.84 19.12 21.50
CA ARG A 138 -7.01 18.55 22.21
C ARG A 138 -8.28 18.54 21.32
N ASN A 139 -9.40 19.05 21.84
CA ASN A 139 -10.69 19.13 21.15
C ASN A 139 -10.95 20.48 20.45
N ARG A 140 -9.87 21.21 20.13
CA ARG A 140 -9.94 22.49 19.38
C ARG A 140 -9.68 22.25 17.90
N LEU A 141 -10.12 23.19 17.07
CA LEU A 141 -9.67 23.28 15.69
C LEU A 141 -8.18 23.73 15.66
N PRO A 142 -7.40 23.37 14.65
CA PRO A 142 -5.99 23.78 14.55
C PRO A 142 -5.81 25.28 14.71
N GLN A 143 -6.62 26.08 14.05
CA GLN A 143 -6.56 27.55 14.08
C GLN A 143 -6.83 28.13 15.47
N GLU A 144 -7.68 27.47 16.28
CA GLU A 144 -7.99 27.93 17.64
C GLU A 144 -6.84 27.76 18.64
N CYS A 145 -5.80 27.05 18.24
CA CYS A 145 -4.63 26.80 19.05
C CYS A 145 -3.30 27.14 18.38
N GLY A 146 -3.34 27.93 17.31
CA GLY A 146 -2.15 28.38 16.59
C GLY A 146 -1.42 27.28 15.83
N LEU A 147 -2.11 26.19 15.49
CA LEU A 147 -1.56 25.10 14.68
C LEU A 147 -2.01 25.24 13.24
N GLU A 148 -1.09 24.97 12.33
CA GLU A 148 -1.35 24.91 10.89
C GLU A 148 -1.01 23.53 10.36
N LEU A 149 -1.74 23.07 9.35
CA LEU A 149 -1.45 21.82 8.66
C LEU A 149 -0.36 22.06 7.62
N LEU A 150 0.74 21.33 7.74
CA LEU A 150 1.85 21.38 6.77
C LEU A 150 1.49 20.70 5.44
N TYR A 151 0.44 19.91 5.43
CA TYR A 151 -0.10 19.26 4.22
C TYR A 151 -1.60 19.01 4.36
N ALA A 152 -2.30 19.00 3.24
CA ALA A 152 -3.71 18.65 3.20
C ALA A 152 -3.90 17.13 3.36
N PRO A 153 -4.91 16.68 4.12
CA PRO A 153 -5.29 15.29 4.14
C PRO A 153 -5.86 14.88 2.78
N TYR A 154 -5.68 13.61 2.41
CA TYR A 154 -6.23 13.05 1.18
C TYR A 154 -6.60 11.59 1.34
N VAL A 155 -7.35 11.06 0.38
CA VAL A 155 -7.74 9.66 0.33
C VAL A 155 -6.70 8.89 -0.50
N PRO A 156 -5.91 7.97 0.07
CA PRO A 156 -4.97 7.17 -0.69
C PRO A 156 -5.72 6.16 -1.58
N ASN A 157 -5.13 5.80 -2.71
CA ASN A 157 -5.66 4.74 -3.54
C ASN A 157 -4.93 3.39 -3.30
N LYS A 158 -5.37 2.34 -3.99
CA LYS A 158 -4.83 1.00 -3.84
C LYS A 158 -3.36 0.87 -4.24
N ALA A 159 -2.94 1.55 -5.30
CA ALA A 159 -1.55 1.51 -5.76
C ALA A 159 -0.61 2.13 -4.73
N GLU A 160 -0.95 3.31 -4.22
CA GLU A 160 -0.22 3.95 -3.14
C GLU A 160 -0.13 3.08 -1.89
N TYR A 161 -1.25 2.49 -1.47
CA TYR A 161 -1.28 1.56 -0.34
C TYR A 161 -0.30 0.40 -0.51
N LEU A 162 -0.24 -0.20 -1.70
CA LEU A 162 0.68 -1.29 -1.99
C LEU A 162 2.14 -0.84 -1.94
N ILE A 163 2.47 0.33 -2.46
CA ILE A 163 3.81 0.91 -2.36
C ILE A 163 4.21 1.10 -0.88
N LEU A 164 3.33 1.70 -0.09
CA LEU A 164 3.61 2.01 1.31
C LEU A 164 3.66 0.77 2.22
N THR A 165 3.10 -0.36 1.80
CA THR A 165 3.06 -1.59 2.62
C THR A 165 4.21 -2.56 2.37
N ASN A 166 4.96 -2.39 1.29
CA ASN A 166 6.11 -3.24 0.97
C ASN A 166 7.40 -2.42 0.93
N ARG A 167 8.43 -2.86 1.66
CA ARG A 167 9.74 -2.19 1.69
C ARG A 167 10.71 -2.67 0.61
N ARG A 168 10.39 -3.78 -0.06
CA ARG A 168 11.24 -4.42 -1.08
C ARG A 168 10.46 -4.60 -2.36
N ILE A 169 10.25 -3.50 -3.06
CA ILE A 169 9.53 -3.48 -4.34
C ILE A 169 10.58 -3.52 -5.45
N LEU A 170 10.41 -4.42 -6.41
CA LEU A 170 11.27 -4.51 -7.59
C LEU A 170 11.03 -3.31 -8.52
N ALA A 171 11.99 -3.00 -9.38
CA ALA A 171 11.94 -1.83 -10.25
C ALA A 171 10.71 -1.82 -11.15
N ASP A 172 10.43 -2.94 -11.81
CA ASP A 172 9.27 -3.14 -12.69
C ASP A 172 7.93 -3.03 -11.95
N GLN A 173 7.85 -3.60 -10.75
CA GLN A 173 6.67 -3.48 -9.87
C GLN A 173 6.42 -2.04 -9.44
N MET A 174 7.50 -1.32 -9.11
CA MET A 174 7.42 0.08 -8.71
C MET A 174 6.99 0.96 -9.87
N GLU A 175 7.56 0.74 -11.06
CA GLU A 175 7.17 1.45 -12.28
C GLU A 175 5.69 1.26 -12.59
N PHE A 176 5.22 0.01 -12.56
CA PHE A 176 3.81 -0.30 -12.76
C PHE A 176 2.91 0.42 -11.73
N LEU A 177 3.23 0.32 -10.43
CA LEU A 177 2.41 0.92 -9.39
C LEU A 177 2.40 2.45 -9.46
N LYS A 178 3.54 3.09 -9.76
CA LYS A 178 3.64 4.56 -9.84
C LYS A 178 2.72 5.16 -10.91
N GLN A 179 2.51 4.48 -12.03
CA GLN A 179 1.59 4.93 -13.08
C GLN A 179 0.13 5.02 -12.60
N HIS A 180 -0.20 4.33 -11.52
CA HIS A 180 -1.55 4.24 -10.97
C HIS A 180 -1.74 4.98 -9.64
N VAL A 181 -0.70 5.64 -9.13
CA VAL A 181 -0.80 6.50 -7.95
C VAL A 181 -1.55 7.77 -8.30
N ALA A 182 -2.46 8.19 -7.43
CA ALA A 182 -3.22 9.43 -7.67
C ALA A 182 -2.30 10.66 -7.68
N SER A 183 -2.57 11.63 -8.54
CA SER A 183 -1.75 12.85 -8.73
C SER A 183 -1.63 13.70 -7.47
N HIS A 184 -2.59 13.63 -6.57
CA HIS A 184 -2.60 14.34 -5.28
C HIS A 184 -1.85 13.59 -4.16
N SER A 185 -1.32 12.40 -4.45
CA SER A 185 -0.54 11.63 -3.48
C SER A 185 0.78 12.31 -3.16
N ARG A 186 1.16 12.27 -1.90
CA ARG A 186 2.48 12.74 -1.46
C ARG A 186 3.65 11.91 -2.01
N LEU A 187 3.39 10.72 -2.55
CA LEU A 187 4.40 9.95 -3.27
C LEU A 187 4.80 10.58 -4.60
N VAL A 188 3.87 11.31 -5.25
CA VAL A 188 4.10 12.01 -6.52
C VAL A 188 4.63 13.42 -6.28
N LEU A 189 4.16 14.09 -5.21
CA LEU A 189 4.48 15.48 -4.91
C LEU A 189 5.84 15.69 -4.20
N ALA A 190 6.48 14.61 -3.72
CA ALA A 190 7.77 14.74 -3.08
C ALA A 190 8.88 14.80 -4.14
N PRO A 191 9.75 15.84 -4.14
CA PRO A 191 10.99 15.79 -4.87
C PRO A 191 11.80 14.60 -4.35
N GLY A 192 12.37 13.81 -5.27
CA GLY A 192 13.23 12.67 -4.97
C GLY A 192 14.55 13.12 -4.30
#